data_e12de525e3b4123291ffaf0f3e029cf2
#
_entry.id   e12de525e3b4123291ffaf0f3e029cf2
#
_cell.length_a   1.000
_cell.length_b   1.000
_cell.length_c   1.000
_cell.angle_alpha   90.00
_cell.angle_beta   90.00
_cell.angle_gamma   90.00
#
_symmetry.space_group_name_H-M   'P 1'
#
loop_
_entity.id
_entity.type
_entity.pdbx_description
1 polymer ?
#
loop_
_entity_poly.entity_id
_entity_poly.type
_entity_poly.pdbx_seq_one_letter_code
_entity_poly.pdbx_strand_id
1 'polypeptide(L)'
;GQMMETMAFNFEPVDPNKLDKFDWAVDIYKNGHHKNNVFSYKGDGLIADVVERAKRYGLIEKNEPRFEARQTEDCDVLLVAYGLSSRACLEAVVKGREEGLKVGLFRPITLWPFPSEALKNAAQHAKAVLCVEQSLGQLVQDVKLSLNGAKPVYLNAYPAGGQPSGATILTAVRSALNGQTEGLFDLQRHAEGFTYHCQRDLALGVQGDRKGGK
;
A
#
# COMPACT_ATOMS: atom_id res chain seq x y z
N GLY A 1 10.65 -8.02 -16.36
CA GLY A 1 10.06 -9.35 -16.54
C GLY A 1 8.65 -9.47 -15.96
N GLN A 2 8.44 -9.08 -14.72
CA GLN A 2 7.12 -9.15 -14.08
C GLN A 2 6.07 -8.26 -14.75
N MET A 3 6.46 -7.12 -15.30
CA MET A 3 5.56 -6.23 -16.03
C MET A 3 5.19 -6.78 -17.43
N MET A 4 5.97 -7.70 -17.96
CA MET A 4 5.75 -8.34 -19.27
C MET A 4 4.97 -9.65 -19.18
N GLU A 5 4.54 -10.03 -17.99
CA GLU A 5 3.72 -11.21 -17.79
C GLU A 5 2.35 -11.03 -18.48
N THR A 6 1.98 -12.01 -19.27
CA THR A 6 0.71 -12.00 -19.96
C THR A 6 -0.45 -12.07 -18.97
N MET A 7 -1.37 -11.13 -19.06
CA MET A 7 -2.62 -11.15 -18.29
C MET A 7 -3.79 -11.44 -19.23
N ALA A 8 -4.65 -12.33 -18.82
CA ALA A 8 -5.93 -12.51 -19.49
C ALA A 8 -6.89 -11.37 -19.09
N PHE A 9 -7.48 -10.72 -20.08
CA PHE A 9 -8.60 -9.81 -19.84
C PHE A 9 -9.85 -10.62 -19.55
N ASN A 10 -10.45 -10.42 -18.41
CA ASN A 10 -11.67 -11.06 -17.98
C ASN A 10 -12.88 -10.08 -17.97
N PHE A 11 -12.77 -9.01 -18.73
CA PHE A 11 -13.83 -8.01 -18.90
C PHE A 11 -13.90 -7.57 -20.36
N GLU A 12 -15.09 -7.22 -20.82
CA GLU A 12 -15.30 -6.61 -22.13
C GLU A 12 -14.80 -5.15 -22.11
N PRO A 13 -14.00 -4.73 -23.09
CA PRO A 13 -13.60 -3.33 -23.21
C PRO A 13 -14.82 -2.44 -23.36
N VAL A 14 -14.89 -1.38 -22.59
CA VAL A 14 -15.96 -0.39 -22.72
C VAL A 14 -15.73 0.45 -23.98
N ASP A 15 -16.73 0.51 -24.87
CA ASP A 15 -16.72 1.36 -26.04
C ASP A 15 -16.73 2.85 -25.57
N PRO A 16 -15.68 3.65 -25.86
CA PRO A 16 -15.62 5.05 -25.45
C PRO A 16 -16.81 5.90 -25.93
N ASN A 17 -17.47 5.48 -27.02
CA ASN A 17 -18.62 6.19 -27.57
C ASN A 17 -19.92 5.91 -26.80
N LYS A 18 -19.94 4.85 -25.97
CA LYS A 18 -21.06 4.48 -25.12
C LYS A 18 -20.93 5.01 -23.69
N LEU A 19 -19.81 5.68 -23.38
CA LEU A 19 -19.65 6.32 -22.08
C LEU A 19 -20.55 7.54 -21.96
N ASP A 20 -21.23 7.67 -20.83
CA ASP A 20 -22.01 8.86 -20.52
C ASP A 20 -21.12 10.09 -20.52
N LYS A 21 -21.50 11.08 -21.30
CA LYS A 21 -20.82 12.37 -21.38
C LYS A 21 -21.52 13.35 -20.44
N PHE A 22 -20.95 13.55 -19.29
CA PHE A 22 -21.47 14.49 -18.31
C PHE A 22 -21.09 15.93 -18.66
N ASP A 23 -21.96 16.90 -18.39
CA ASP A 23 -21.65 18.31 -18.67
C ASP A 23 -20.50 18.85 -17.82
N TRP A 24 -20.21 18.23 -16.67
CA TRP A 24 -19.10 18.55 -15.79
C TRP A 24 -17.77 17.90 -16.23
N ALA A 25 -17.79 17.00 -17.21
CA ALA A 25 -16.58 16.39 -17.74
C ALA A 25 -15.65 17.46 -18.33
N VAL A 26 -14.37 17.38 -18.01
CA VAL A 26 -13.35 18.23 -18.59
C VAL A 26 -13.10 17.76 -20.03
N ASP A 27 -13.71 18.43 -20.98
CA ASP A 27 -13.56 18.16 -22.41
C ASP A 27 -13.10 19.42 -23.14
N ILE A 28 -11.81 19.49 -23.39
CA ILE A 28 -11.17 20.61 -24.08
C ILE A 28 -11.63 20.74 -25.53
N TYR A 29 -12.00 19.62 -26.16
CA TYR A 29 -12.34 19.58 -27.59
C TYR A 29 -13.79 19.97 -27.86
N LYS A 30 -14.67 19.77 -26.91
CA LYS A 30 -16.10 20.00 -27.07
C LYS A 30 -16.47 21.50 -26.96
N ASN A 31 -15.78 22.24 -26.10
CA ASN A 31 -16.15 23.62 -25.73
C ASN A 31 -15.00 24.62 -25.94
N GLY A 32 -13.87 24.22 -26.49
CA GLY A 32 -12.72 25.09 -26.75
C GLY A 32 -11.98 25.58 -25.50
N HIS A 33 -12.41 25.21 -24.32
CA HIS A 33 -11.77 25.54 -23.04
C HIS A 33 -12.15 24.54 -21.95
N HIS A 34 -11.31 24.46 -20.93
CA HIS A 34 -11.57 23.61 -19.78
C HIS A 34 -12.78 24.11 -19.00
N LYS A 35 -13.77 23.27 -18.82
CA LYS A 35 -14.83 23.51 -17.86
C LYS A 35 -14.30 23.18 -16.47
N ASN A 36 -13.78 24.18 -15.76
CA ASN A 36 -13.41 23.99 -14.38
C ASN A 36 -14.67 23.84 -13.54
N ASN A 37 -14.72 22.78 -12.75
CA ASN A 37 -15.75 22.62 -11.75
C ASN A 37 -15.46 23.61 -10.60
N VAL A 38 -15.88 24.87 -10.77
CA VAL A 38 -15.72 25.89 -9.75
C VAL A 38 -16.87 25.70 -8.76
N PHE A 39 -16.54 25.22 -7.57
CA PHE A 39 -17.51 25.21 -6.47
C PHE A 39 -17.83 26.64 -6.05
N SER A 40 -19.06 27.07 -6.24
CA SER A 40 -19.52 28.35 -5.72
C SER A 40 -19.99 28.15 -4.29
N TYR A 41 -19.17 28.58 -3.34
CA TYR A 41 -19.54 28.55 -1.94
C TYR A 41 -20.29 29.85 -1.58
N LYS A 42 -21.59 29.74 -1.39
CA LYS A 42 -22.41 30.83 -0.87
C LYS A 42 -23.01 30.39 0.45
N GLY A 43 -22.51 30.97 1.55
CA GLY A 43 -23.10 30.83 2.88
C GLY A 43 -23.21 29.40 3.38
N ASP A 44 -24.36 29.02 3.91
CA ASP A 44 -24.62 27.70 4.52
C ASP A 44 -24.58 26.54 3.55
N GLY A 45 -24.53 26.77 2.25
CA GLY A 45 -24.43 25.76 1.22
C GLY A 45 -23.14 24.90 1.33
N LEU A 46 -22.03 25.53 1.79
CA LEU A 46 -20.76 24.81 1.96
C LEU A 46 -20.87 23.66 2.99
N ILE A 47 -21.54 23.89 4.11
CA ILE A 47 -21.72 22.89 5.15
C ILE A 47 -22.56 21.73 4.61
N ALA A 48 -23.67 22.04 3.93
CA ALA A 48 -24.53 21.03 3.32
C ALA A 48 -23.77 20.18 2.29
N ASP A 49 -22.95 20.80 1.45
CA ASP A 49 -22.14 20.10 0.44
C ASP A 49 -21.08 19.19 1.09
N VAL A 50 -20.44 19.63 2.18
CA VAL A 50 -19.46 18.84 2.93
C VAL A 50 -20.14 17.62 3.56
N VAL A 51 -21.31 17.80 4.18
CA VAL A 51 -22.07 16.71 4.79
C VAL A 51 -22.52 15.68 3.74
N GLU A 52 -23.02 16.15 2.60
CA GLU A 52 -23.44 15.25 1.51
C GLU A 52 -22.26 14.49 0.91
N ARG A 53 -21.13 15.15 0.78
CA ARG A 53 -19.87 14.51 0.34
C ARG A 53 -19.40 13.46 1.34
N ALA A 54 -19.45 13.76 2.63
CA ALA A 54 -19.09 12.80 3.68
C ALA A 54 -19.99 11.55 3.65
N LYS A 55 -21.29 11.70 3.39
CA LYS A 55 -22.20 10.55 3.21
C LYS A 55 -21.78 9.68 2.02
N ARG A 56 -21.44 10.29 0.88
CA ARG A 56 -20.95 9.54 -0.30
C ARG A 56 -19.65 8.83 0.00
N TYR A 57 -18.70 9.45 0.69
CA TYR A 57 -17.46 8.80 1.11
C TYR A 57 -17.73 7.61 2.02
N GLY A 58 -18.64 7.72 2.96
CA GLY A 58 -19.02 6.60 3.81
C GLY A 58 -19.63 5.42 3.03
N LEU A 59 -20.36 5.68 1.95
CA LEU A 59 -20.86 4.62 1.06
C LEU A 59 -19.73 3.96 0.28
N ILE A 60 -18.76 4.73 -0.20
CA ILE A 60 -17.58 4.23 -0.91
C ILE A 60 -16.73 3.39 0.06
N GLU A 61 -16.46 3.88 1.25
CA GLU A 61 -15.70 3.15 2.29
C GLU A 61 -16.35 1.82 2.66
N LYS A 62 -17.66 1.75 2.61
CA LYS A 62 -18.41 0.52 2.91
C LYS A 62 -18.40 -0.48 1.75
N ASN A 63 -18.53 -0.01 0.51
CA ASN A 63 -18.90 -0.86 -0.62
C ASN A 63 -17.72 -1.15 -1.57
N GLU A 64 -16.66 -0.34 -1.57
CA GLU A 64 -15.61 -0.41 -2.57
C GLU A 64 -14.24 -0.96 -2.09
N PRO A 65 -14.02 -1.34 -0.83
CA PRO A 65 -12.76 -1.97 -0.48
C PRO A 65 -12.58 -3.28 -1.23
N ARG A 66 -11.45 -3.42 -1.94
CA ARG A 66 -11.12 -4.62 -2.72
C ARG A 66 -9.74 -5.13 -2.32
N PHE A 67 -9.62 -6.43 -2.22
CA PHE A 67 -8.39 -7.11 -1.83
C PHE A 67 -8.34 -8.54 -2.36
N GLU A 68 -7.15 -9.13 -2.29
CA GLU A 68 -6.93 -10.56 -2.42
C GLU A 68 -6.20 -11.07 -1.18
N ALA A 69 -6.61 -12.22 -0.68
CA ALA A 69 -5.95 -12.92 0.40
C ALA A 69 -5.57 -14.34 -0.06
N ARG A 70 -4.33 -14.76 0.19
CA ARG A 70 -3.81 -16.06 -0.20
C ARG A 70 -3.08 -16.70 0.96
N GLN A 71 -3.51 -17.90 1.33
CA GLN A 71 -2.90 -18.71 2.39
C GLN A 71 -2.76 -17.96 3.72
N THR A 72 -3.81 -17.22 4.10
CA THR A 72 -3.83 -16.39 5.32
C THR A 72 -4.36 -17.12 6.54
N GLU A 73 -5.05 -18.25 6.36
CA GLU A 73 -5.81 -18.95 7.40
C GLU A 73 -4.91 -19.58 8.47
N ASP A 74 -3.67 -19.90 8.11
CA ASP A 74 -2.70 -20.57 9.01
C ASP A 74 -1.32 -19.90 9.00
N CYS A 75 -1.22 -18.66 8.47
CA CYS A 75 0.08 -18.03 8.30
C CYS A 75 0.68 -17.56 9.64
N ASP A 76 1.98 -17.80 9.81
CA ASP A 76 2.79 -17.22 10.89
C ASP A 76 3.24 -15.80 10.57
N VAL A 77 3.54 -15.53 9.29
CA VAL A 77 3.85 -14.19 8.78
C VAL A 77 2.91 -13.85 7.64
N LEU A 78 2.23 -12.71 7.77
CA LEU A 78 1.41 -12.14 6.71
C LEU A 78 2.19 -11.08 5.96
N LEU A 79 2.45 -11.32 4.67
CA LEU A 79 2.97 -10.31 3.77
C LEU A 79 1.83 -9.37 3.35
N VAL A 80 2.08 -8.06 3.35
CA VAL A 80 1.15 -7.06 2.83
C VAL A 80 1.86 -6.26 1.74
N ALA A 81 1.34 -6.33 0.52
CA ALA A 81 1.95 -5.68 -0.63
C ALA A 81 0.93 -5.46 -1.75
N TYR A 82 1.16 -4.46 -2.59
CA TYR A 82 0.39 -4.22 -3.81
C TYR A 82 1.28 -4.08 -5.05
N GLY A 83 0.68 -4.04 -6.22
CA GLY A 83 1.37 -3.85 -7.48
C GLY A 83 2.47 -4.89 -7.72
N LEU A 84 3.63 -4.42 -8.17
CA LEU A 84 4.78 -5.27 -8.49
C LEU A 84 5.32 -6.02 -7.25
N SER A 85 5.36 -5.37 -6.11
CA SER A 85 5.80 -5.99 -4.86
C SER A 85 4.94 -7.19 -4.47
N SER A 86 3.62 -7.16 -4.74
CA SER A 86 2.74 -8.29 -4.42
C SER A 86 3.06 -9.55 -5.26
N ARG A 87 3.59 -9.39 -6.47
CA ARG A 87 4.00 -10.50 -7.33
C ARG A 87 5.24 -11.19 -6.78
N ALA A 88 6.24 -10.40 -6.35
CA ALA A 88 7.41 -10.94 -5.66
C ALA A 88 7.03 -11.61 -4.32
N CYS A 89 6.06 -11.05 -3.59
CA CYS A 89 5.52 -11.67 -2.39
C CYS A 89 4.83 -13.01 -2.69
N LEU A 90 4.11 -13.14 -3.80
CA LEU A 90 3.49 -14.40 -4.19
C LEU A 90 4.55 -15.49 -4.44
N GLU A 91 5.66 -15.14 -5.11
CA GLU A 91 6.80 -16.05 -5.25
C GLU A 91 7.36 -16.47 -3.89
N ALA A 92 7.50 -15.51 -2.95
CA ALA A 92 7.95 -15.80 -1.60
C ALA A 92 6.98 -16.72 -0.84
N VAL A 93 5.67 -16.55 -1.01
CA VAL A 93 4.66 -17.44 -0.40
C VAL A 93 4.83 -18.86 -0.92
N VAL A 94 4.91 -19.04 -2.24
CA VAL A 94 5.05 -20.38 -2.85
C VAL A 94 6.32 -21.06 -2.34
N LYS A 95 7.48 -20.44 -2.50
CA LYS A 95 8.77 -20.98 -2.07
C LYS A 95 8.85 -21.19 -0.56
N GLY A 96 8.35 -20.24 0.22
CA GLY A 96 8.33 -20.35 1.68
C GLY A 96 7.52 -21.55 2.16
N ARG A 97 6.35 -21.80 1.55
CA ARG A 97 5.51 -22.96 1.86
C ARG A 97 6.18 -24.27 1.48
N GLU A 98 6.91 -24.34 0.36
CA GLU A 98 7.72 -25.49 -0.02
C GLU A 98 8.83 -25.79 1.01
N GLU A 99 9.37 -24.75 1.67
CA GLU A 99 10.35 -24.84 2.75
C GLU A 99 9.72 -25.06 4.15
N GLY A 100 8.40 -25.21 4.23
CA GLY A 100 7.67 -25.40 5.49
C GLY A 100 7.37 -24.12 6.29
N LEU A 101 7.64 -22.94 5.74
CA LEU A 101 7.30 -21.66 6.36
C LEU A 101 5.83 -21.33 6.11
N LYS A 102 5.09 -21.00 7.16
CA LYS A 102 3.68 -20.58 7.06
C LYS A 102 3.59 -19.10 6.71
N VAL A 103 3.73 -18.79 5.43
CA VAL A 103 3.65 -17.43 4.89
C VAL A 103 2.33 -17.26 4.15
N GLY A 104 1.65 -16.14 4.38
CA GLY A 104 0.46 -15.73 3.66
C GLY A 104 0.67 -14.37 2.98
N LEU A 105 -0.22 -14.00 2.04
CA LEU A 105 -0.20 -12.73 1.34
C LEU A 105 -1.57 -12.08 1.43
N PHE A 106 -1.59 -10.82 1.84
CA PHE A 106 -2.72 -9.91 1.69
C PHE A 106 -2.35 -8.80 0.70
N ARG A 107 -3.08 -8.72 -0.40
CA ARG A 107 -2.91 -7.71 -1.43
C ARG A 107 -4.09 -6.75 -1.42
N PRO A 108 -3.93 -5.51 -0.92
CA PRO A 108 -4.94 -4.49 -1.16
C PRO A 108 -4.98 -4.15 -2.66
N ILE A 109 -6.19 -4.16 -3.26
CA ILE A 109 -6.43 -3.71 -4.63
C ILE A 109 -6.80 -2.23 -4.59
N THR A 110 -7.65 -1.83 -3.66
CA THR A 110 -7.91 -0.42 -3.36
C THR A 110 -6.98 0.05 -2.25
N LEU A 111 -6.35 1.21 -2.45
CA LEU A 111 -5.58 1.88 -1.41
C LEU A 111 -6.42 2.92 -0.68
N TRP A 112 -7.46 3.42 -1.33
CA TRP A 112 -8.55 4.15 -0.73
C TRP A 112 -9.86 3.76 -1.43
N PRO A 113 -10.87 3.33 -0.69
CA PRO A 113 -10.82 3.00 0.74
C PRO A 113 -9.94 1.78 1.01
N PHE A 114 -9.17 1.84 2.11
CA PHE A 114 -8.30 0.74 2.48
C PHE A 114 -9.09 -0.42 3.12
N PRO A 115 -8.86 -1.68 2.75
CA PRO A 115 -9.62 -2.83 3.23
C PRO A 115 -9.20 -3.25 4.67
N SER A 116 -9.33 -2.34 5.64
CA SER A 116 -8.82 -2.50 7.01
C SER A 116 -9.41 -3.71 7.75
N GLU A 117 -10.72 -3.92 7.66
CA GLU A 117 -11.37 -5.05 8.35
C GLU A 117 -10.94 -6.39 7.74
N ALA A 118 -10.79 -6.46 6.43
CA ALA A 118 -10.30 -7.65 5.76
C ALA A 118 -8.84 -7.95 6.14
N LEU A 119 -8.00 -6.91 6.27
CA LEU A 119 -6.61 -7.06 6.74
C LEU A 119 -6.56 -7.58 8.19
N LYS A 120 -7.40 -7.07 9.09
CA LYS A 120 -7.49 -7.57 10.47
C LYS A 120 -7.81 -9.06 10.50
N ASN A 121 -8.79 -9.47 9.69
CA ASN A 121 -9.20 -10.87 9.60
C ASN A 121 -8.06 -11.74 9.04
N ALA A 122 -7.40 -11.30 7.96
CA ALA A 122 -6.26 -12.01 7.38
C ALA A 122 -5.07 -12.12 8.33
N ALA A 123 -4.86 -11.13 9.20
CA ALA A 123 -3.77 -11.11 10.18
C ALA A 123 -4.09 -11.86 11.48
N GLN A 124 -5.29 -12.43 11.64
CA GLN A 124 -5.75 -13.00 12.90
C GLN A 124 -4.79 -14.04 13.48
N HIS A 125 -4.29 -14.96 12.66
CA HIS A 125 -3.40 -16.04 13.05
C HIS A 125 -1.91 -15.68 12.95
N ALA A 126 -1.58 -14.60 12.25
CA ALA A 126 -0.21 -14.20 12.04
C ALA A 126 0.47 -13.75 13.36
N LYS A 127 1.71 -14.16 13.55
CA LYS A 127 2.60 -13.71 14.64
C LYS A 127 3.18 -12.34 14.33
N ALA A 128 3.39 -12.05 13.04
CA ALA A 128 3.92 -10.78 12.55
C ALA A 128 3.34 -10.44 11.17
N VAL A 129 3.32 -9.15 10.85
CA VAL A 129 2.94 -8.63 9.54
C VAL A 129 4.16 -7.95 8.92
N LEU A 130 4.49 -8.30 7.68
CA LEU A 130 5.60 -7.74 6.93
C LEU A 130 5.06 -6.97 5.73
N CYS A 131 5.15 -5.66 5.77
CA CYS A 131 4.77 -4.79 4.67
C CYS A 131 5.94 -4.69 3.68
N VAL A 132 5.71 -5.07 2.42
CA VAL A 132 6.72 -5.04 1.34
C VAL A 132 6.32 -3.99 0.32
N GLU A 133 7.14 -2.94 0.20
CA GLU A 133 6.83 -1.81 -0.67
C GLU A 133 8.06 -1.21 -1.34
N GLN A 134 7.87 -0.65 -2.53
CA GLN A 134 8.91 0.07 -3.28
C GLN A 134 8.92 1.56 -2.92
N SER A 135 8.65 1.87 -1.67
CA SER A 135 8.70 3.19 -1.09
C SER A 135 9.32 3.13 0.30
N LEU A 136 9.46 4.28 0.96
CA LEU A 136 10.11 4.39 2.27
C LEU A 136 9.11 4.31 3.44
N GLY A 137 7.96 3.66 3.25
CA GLY A 137 7.00 3.42 4.33
C GLY A 137 5.70 4.20 4.20
N GLN A 138 5.04 4.15 3.04
CA GLN A 138 3.71 4.74 2.82
C GLN A 138 2.61 3.73 3.17
N LEU A 139 2.59 2.56 2.52
CA LEU A 139 1.60 1.51 2.78
C LEU A 139 1.64 1.02 4.23
N VAL A 140 2.83 0.92 4.80
CA VAL A 140 3.00 0.45 6.19
C VAL A 140 2.23 1.30 7.21
N GLN A 141 1.97 2.58 6.90
CA GLN A 141 1.18 3.44 7.79
C GLN A 141 -0.29 3.00 7.83
N ASP A 142 -0.89 2.71 6.67
CA ASP A 142 -2.26 2.20 6.58
C ASP A 142 -2.39 0.83 7.25
N VAL A 143 -1.37 -0.03 7.06
CA VAL A 143 -1.30 -1.35 7.73
C VAL A 143 -1.25 -1.19 9.24
N LYS A 144 -0.38 -0.32 9.77
CA LYS A 144 -0.29 -0.04 11.21
C LYS A 144 -1.56 0.54 11.76
N LEU A 145 -2.15 1.52 11.08
CA LEU A 145 -3.42 2.14 11.45
C LEU A 145 -4.53 1.09 11.51
N SER A 146 -4.62 0.24 10.49
CA SER A 146 -5.63 -0.82 10.42
C SER A 146 -5.50 -1.82 11.56
N LEU A 147 -4.29 -2.27 11.88
CA LEU A 147 -4.04 -3.27 12.91
C LEU A 147 -4.02 -2.68 14.33
N ASN A 148 -3.83 -1.37 14.47
CA ASN A 148 -3.88 -0.63 15.74
C ASN A 148 -3.10 -1.31 16.88
N GLY A 149 -1.90 -1.79 16.61
CA GLY A 149 -1.03 -2.44 17.60
C GLY A 149 -1.35 -3.91 17.92
N ALA A 150 -2.38 -4.50 17.30
CA ALA A 150 -2.75 -5.89 17.55
C ALA A 150 -1.67 -6.91 17.14
N LYS A 151 -0.81 -6.53 16.21
CA LYS A 151 0.30 -7.37 15.71
C LYS A 151 1.55 -6.52 15.50
N PRO A 152 2.77 -7.09 15.65
CA PRO A 152 3.99 -6.44 15.19
C PRO A 152 3.95 -6.23 13.68
N VAL A 153 4.25 -5.01 13.23
CA VAL A 153 4.29 -4.65 11.80
C VAL A 153 5.69 -4.19 11.44
N TYR A 154 6.31 -4.90 10.52
CA TYR A 154 7.64 -4.61 10.01
C TYR A 154 7.57 -4.05 8.59
N LEU A 155 8.56 -3.27 8.23
CA LEU A 155 8.72 -2.71 6.88
C LEU A 155 9.89 -3.39 6.17
N ASN A 156 9.64 -3.93 4.99
CA ASN A 156 10.66 -4.37 4.04
C ASN A 156 10.58 -3.47 2.80
N ALA A 157 11.31 -2.36 2.84
CA ALA A 157 11.27 -1.32 1.84
C ALA A 157 12.34 -1.53 0.76
N TYR A 158 11.98 -1.23 -0.47
CA TYR A 158 12.84 -1.21 -1.63
C TYR A 158 12.79 0.18 -2.25
N PRO A 159 13.70 1.11 -1.88
CA PRO A 159 13.71 2.45 -2.45
C PRO A 159 14.01 2.42 -3.95
N ALA A 160 13.90 3.56 -4.61
CA ALA A 160 14.06 3.68 -6.06
C ALA A 160 15.29 2.92 -6.59
N GLY A 161 15.06 2.03 -7.55
CA GLY A 161 16.07 1.14 -8.09
C GLY A 161 16.20 -0.23 -7.40
N GLY A 162 15.67 -0.37 -6.18
CA GLY A 162 15.59 -1.65 -5.50
C GLY A 162 14.47 -2.52 -6.08
N GLN A 163 14.74 -3.82 -6.24
CA GLN A 163 13.75 -4.77 -6.72
C GLN A 163 13.53 -5.87 -5.70
N PRO A 164 12.30 -6.05 -5.20
CA PRO A 164 11.97 -7.18 -4.36
C PRO A 164 12.07 -8.48 -5.16
N SER A 165 12.63 -9.53 -4.56
CA SER A 165 12.59 -10.89 -5.06
C SER A 165 12.04 -11.83 -4.00
N GLY A 166 11.51 -12.99 -4.42
CA GLY A 166 11.03 -13.99 -3.46
C GLY A 166 12.10 -14.38 -2.43
N ALA A 167 13.36 -14.51 -2.84
CA ALA A 167 14.47 -14.87 -1.97
C ALA A 167 14.77 -13.79 -0.91
N THR A 168 14.83 -12.50 -1.31
CA THR A 168 15.09 -11.39 -0.38
C THR A 168 13.93 -11.21 0.60
N ILE A 169 12.69 -11.40 0.14
CA ILE A 169 11.51 -11.35 1.00
C ILE A 169 11.51 -12.50 2.00
N LEU A 170 11.89 -13.72 1.60
CA LEU A 170 11.99 -14.86 2.53
C LEU A 170 13.03 -14.64 3.63
N THR A 171 14.13 -13.97 3.30
CA THR A 171 15.11 -13.57 4.32
C THR A 171 14.47 -12.62 5.34
N ALA A 172 13.71 -11.63 4.88
CA ALA A 172 12.97 -10.72 5.75
C ALA A 172 11.88 -11.44 6.57
N VAL A 173 11.19 -12.43 5.98
CA VAL A 173 10.22 -13.29 6.70
C VAL A 173 10.86 -14.01 7.87
N ARG A 174 12.03 -14.63 7.66
CA ARG A 174 12.77 -15.32 8.73
C ARG A 174 13.20 -14.37 9.84
N SER A 175 13.66 -13.16 9.48
CA SER A 175 13.99 -12.12 10.44
C SER A 175 12.78 -11.69 11.26
N ALA A 176 11.63 -11.48 10.62
CA ALA A 176 10.38 -11.11 11.28
C ALA A 176 9.90 -12.21 12.25
N LEU A 177 10.03 -13.49 11.90
CA LEU A 177 9.68 -14.62 12.77
C LEU A 177 10.56 -14.68 14.04
N ASN A 178 11.82 -14.30 13.91
CA ASN A 178 12.78 -14.28 15.02
C ASN A 178 12.71 -12.97 15.84
N GLY A 179 11.80 -12.06 15.51
CA GLY A 179 11.69 -10.74 16.15
C GLY A 179 12.91 -9.84 15.88
N GLN A 180 13.72 -10.19 14.88
CA GLN A 180 14.89 -9.40 14.49
C GLN A 180 14.45 -8.29 13.55
N THR A 181 14.83 -7.06 13.88
CA THR A 181 14.59 -5.90 13.02
C THR A 181 15.77 -5.59 12.10
N GLU A 182 16.94 -6.13 12.42
CA GLU A 182 18.15 -5.97 11.61
C GLU A 182 17.99 -6.64 10.25
N GLY A 183 18.14 -5.86 9.18
CA GLY A 183 18.04 -6.33 7.80
C GLY A 183 16.65 -6.24 7.18
N LEU A 184 15.61 -5.87 7.92
CA LEU A 184 14.27 -5.65 7.35
C LEU A 184 14.21 -4.37 6.51
N PHE A 185 14.87 -3.33 6.95
CA PHE A 185 15.15 -2.15 6.16
C PHE A 185 16.31 -1.40 6.80
N ASP A 186 17.47 -1.46 6.19
CA ASP A 186 18.64 -0.70 6.59
C ASP A 186 18.98 0.33 5.51
N LEU A 187 18.50 1.55 5.69
CA LEU A 187 18.81 2.69 4.85
C LEU A 187 20.30 2.98 4.80
N GLN A 188 21.02 2.71 5.90
CA GLN A 188 22.46 2.98 5.98
C GLN A 188 23.26 2.06 5.08
N ARG A 189 22.82 0.80 4.88
CA ARG A 189 23.50 -0.14 3.97
C ARG A 189 23.31 0.19 2.49
N HIS A 190 22.24 0.92 2.12
CA HIS A 190 21.93 1.22 0.73
C HIS A 190 22.29 2.63 0.31
N ALA A 191 22.68 3.49 1.25
CA ALA A 191 23.01 4.87 1.00
C ALA A 191 24.16 5.32 1.89
N GLU A 192 25.38 4.81 1.67
CA GLU A 192 26.57 5.43 2.24
C GLU A 192 26.59 6.91 1.84
N GLY A 193 26.37 7.79 2.82
CA GLY A 193 26.33 9.24 2.65
C GLY A 193 24.95 9.88 2.54
N PHE A 194 23.86 9.12 2.54
CA PHE A 194 22.50 9.66 2.55
C PHE A 194 21.87 9.53 3.94
N THR A 195 21.69 10.64 4.62
CA THR A 195 21.01 10.68 5.92
C THR A 195 19.52 10.88 5.69
N TYR A 196 18.74 9.82 5.76
CA TYR A 196 17.28 9.88 5.76
C TYR A 196 16.77 9.90 7.19
N HIS A 197 16.08 10.98 7.55
CA HIS A 197 15.36 11.04 8.81
C HIS A 197 13.98 10.42 8.60
N CYS A 198 13.75 9.24 9.17
CA CYS A 198 12.42 8.64 9.22
C CYS A 198 11.45 9.64 9.88
N GLN A 199 10.20 9.68 9.41
CA GLN A 199 9.14 10.50 10.04
C GLN A 199 9.03 10.26 11.56
N ARG A 200 9.42 9.08 12.03
CA ARG A 200 9.52 8.74 13.44
C ARG A 200 10.57 9.58 14.17
N ASP A 201 11.71 9.84 13.55
CA ASP A 201 12.78 10.65 14.16
C ASP A 201 12.40 12.13 14.17
N LEU A 202 11.66 12.58 13.16
CA LEU A 202 11.08 13.92 13.13
C LEU A 202 10.02 14.09 14.23
N ALA A 203 9.20 13.07 14.48
CA ALA A 203 8.18 13.08 15.55
C ALA A 203 8.80 13.02 16.94
N LEU A 204 10.00 12.47 17.10
CA LEU A 204 10.71 12.40 18.37
C LEU A 204 11.67 13.59 18.61
N GLY A 205 11.70 14.58 17.69
CA GLY A 205 12.49 15.78 17.85
C GLY A 205 14.03 15.57 17.82
N VAL A 206 14.49 14.46 17.28
CA VAL A 206 15.91 14.18 17.13
C VAL A 206 16.46 15.10 16.04
N GLN A 207 17.05 16.21 16.42
CA GLN A 207 17.82 17.07 15.52
C GLN A 207 19.14 16.37 15.20
N GLY A 208 19.24 15.81 14.00
CA GLY A 208 20.51 15.34 13.49
C GLY A 208 21.48 16.50 13.33
N ASP A 209 22.68 16.37 13.91
CA ASP A 209 23.78 17.31 13.74
C ASP A 209 24.08 17.49 12.25
N ARG A 210 23.74 18.67 11.74
CA ARG A 210 24.21 19.10 10.40
C ARG A 210 25.71 19.39 10.52
N LYS A 211 26.56 18.39 10.37
CA LYS A 211 27.95 18.64 10.09
C LYS A 211 28.06 19.26 8.69
N GLY A 212 28.25 20.56 8.65
CA GLY A 212 28.45 21.29 7.43
C GLY A 212 29.70 20.76 6.71
N GLY A 213 29.49 20.22 5.52
CA GLY A 213 30.55 20.00 4.55
C GLY A 213 30.93 21.35 3.95
N LYS A 214 32.21 21.67 4.01
CA LYS A 214 32.85 22.72 3.22
C LYS A 214 32.93 22.27 1.77
#